data_60e6183ceaa58f4d4e39aca576d72657
#
_entry.id   60e6183ceaa58f4d4e39aca576d72657
#
_cell.length_a   1.000
_cell.length_b   1.000
_cell.length_c   1.000
_cell.angle_alpha   90.00
_cell.angle_beta   90.00
_cell.angle_gamma   90.00
#
_symmetry.space_group_name_H-M   'P 1'
#
loop_
_entity.id
_entity.type
_entity.pdbx_description
1 polymer ?
#
loop_
_entity_poly.entity_id
_entity_poly.type
_entity_poly.pdbx_seq_one_letter_code
_entity_poly.pdbx_strand_id
1 'polypeptide(L)'
;MSYQEKKNIVNIFSAMLITAIYAWIIYQKHLAGTINLREDFTSWGMIFLIFIGVSIVARIVIYIIFHIINAIATRETDTPVEDERDKMVKLMSTRNSYYTFSVCVMSGFVLLAFGMPVYGMFIAFVISGLVSEIVENGSQIYYYRKGL
;
A
#
# COMPACT_ATOMS: atom_id res chain seq x y z
N MET A 1 15.87 -11.12 12.92
CA MET A 1 15.24 -10.17 11.98
C MET A 1 15.71 -8.76 12.32
N SER A 2 16.18 -8.03 11.33
CA SER A 2 16.58 -6.64 11.51
C SER A 2 15.35 -5.75 11.78
N TYR A 3 15.58 -4.55 12.32
CA TYR A 3 14.53 -3.54 12.51
C TYR A 3 13.81 -3.24 11.19
N GLN A 4 14.58 -3.07 10.12
CA GLN A 4 14.05 -2.77 8.78
C GLN A 4 13.16 -3.91 8.22
N GLU A 5 13.53 -5.17 8.44
CA GLU A 5 12.70 -6.30 8.04
C GLU A 5 11.36 -6.32 8.78
N LYS A 6 11.37 -6.09 10.11
CA LYS A 6 10.13 -6.01 10.92
C LYS A 6 9.23 -4.88 10.43
N LYS A 7 9.81 -3.69 10.19
CA LYS A 7 9.11 -2.53 9.66
C LYS A 7 8.42 -2.84 8.32
N ASN A 8 9.14 -3.45 7.38
CA ASN A 8 8.61 -3.77 6.06
C ASN A 8 7.47 -4.82 6.13
N ILE A 9 7.57 -5.80 7.02
CA ILE A 9 6.48 -6.76 7.24
C ILE A 9 5.24 -6.05 7.78
N VAL A 10 5.40 -5.17 8.78
CA VAL A 10 4.29 -4.39 9.32
C VAL A 10 3.65 -3.52 8.24
N ASN A 11 4.46 -2.94 7.34
CA ASN A 11 3.94 -2.15 6.21
C ASN A 11 3.08 -2.99 5.27
N ILE A 12 3.54 -4.18 4.87
CA ILE A 12 2.78 -5.07 3.99
C ILE A 12 1.44 -5.44 4.64
N PHE A 13 1.47 -5.92 5.89
CA PHE A 13 0.25 -6.31 6.58
C PHE A 13 -0.72 -5.15 6.78
N SER A 14 -0.21 -3.97 7.16
CA SER A 14 -1.05 -2.78 7.33
C SER A 14 -1.67 -2.33 6.02
N ALA A 15 -0.93 -2.33 4.91
CA ALA A 15 -1.45 -1.99 3.60
C ALA A 15 -2.59 -2.92 3.17
N MET A 16 -2.39 -4.23 3.33
CA MET A 16 -3.41 -5.24 3.03
C MET A 16 -4.65 -5.05 3.91
N LEU A 17 -4.46 -4.87 5.21
CA LEU A 17 -5.55 -4.71 6.17
C LEU A 17 -6.37 -3.45 5.89
N ILE A 18 -5.70 -2.29 5.74
CA ILE A 18 -6.36 -1.01 5.47
C ILE A 18 -7.16 -1.09 4.17
N THR A 19 -6.55 -1.61 3.10
CA THR A 19 -7.21 -1.75 1.80
C THR A 19 -8.39 -2.70 1.87
N ALA A 20 -8.25 -3.85 2.55
CA ALA A 20 -9.33 -4.84 2.68
C ALA A 20 -10.51 -4.29 3.48
N ILE A 21 -10.26 -3.64 4.63
CA ILE A 21 -11.32 -3.06 5.46
C ILE A 21 -12.03 -1.94 4.70
N TYR A 22 -11.26 -1.07 4.03
CA TYR A 22 -11.85 0.02 3.27
C TYR A 22 -12.69 -0.48 2.10
N ALA A 23 -12.19 -1.44 1.33
CA ALA A 23 -12.92 -2.06 0.24
C ALA A 23 -14.21 -2.74 0.73
N TRP A 24 -14.15 -3.41 1.88
CA TRP A 24 -15.33 -4.00 2.52
C TRP A 24 -16.39 -2.95 2.87
N ILE A 25 -16.00 -1.83 3.48
CA ILE A 25 -16.92 -0.74 3.83
C ILE A 25 -17.58 -0.15 2.57
N ILE A 26 -16.80 0.08 1.51
CA ILE A 26 -17.35 0.62 0.25
C ILE A 26 -18.30 -0.39 -0.41
N TYR A 27 -17.96 -1.67 -0.38
CA TYR A 27 -18.80 -2.74 -0.91
C TYR A 27 -20.15 -2.81 -0.15
N GLN A 28 -20.14 -2.71 1.18
CA GLN A 28 -21.36 -2.66 1.99
C GLN A 28 -22.24 -1.44 1.66
N LYS A 29 -21.65 -0.27 1.45
CA LYS A 29 -22.37 0.93 1.03
C LYS A 29 -22.99 0.79 -0.36
N HIS A 30 -22.32 0.08 -1.26
CA HIS A 30 -22.86 -0.23 -2.59
C HIS A 30 -24.07 -1.17 -2.48
N LEU A 31 -24.00 -2.23 -1.67
CA LEU A 31 -25.11 -3.15 -1.44
C LEU A 31 -26.33 -2.46 -0.78
N ALA A 32 -26.06 -1.52 0.12
CA ALA A 32 -27.13 -0.71 0.76
C ALA A 32 -27.74 0.34 -0.17
N GLY A 33 -27.27 0.45 -1.43
CA GLY A 33 -27.78 1.43 -2.40
C GLY A 33 -27.35 2.88 -2.12
N THR A 34 -26.48 3.11 -1.14
CA THR A 34 -26.02 4.45 -0.78
C THR A 34 -25.05 5.03 -1.82
N ILE A 35 -24.32 4.17 -2.53
CA ILE A 35 -23.36 4.54 -3.57
C ILE A 35 -23.57 3.62 -4.78
N ASN A 36 -23.65 4.20 -5.97
CA ASN A 36 -23.69 3.41 -7.21
C ASN A 36 -22.31 3.37 -7.86
N LEU A 37 -21.54 2.33 -7.57
CA LEU A 37 -20.17 2.17 -8.11
C LEU A 37 -20.13 1.94 -9.62
N ARG A 38 -21.26 1.59 -10.25
CA ARG A 38 -21.32 1.27 -11.69
C ARG A 38 -21.53 2.48 -12.57
N GLU A 39 -22.26 3.48 -12.09
CA GLU A 39 -22.75 4.62 -12.88
C GLU A 39 -22.24 5.96 -12.37
N ASP A 40 -21.94 6.06 -11.08
CA ASP A 40 -21.50 7.31 -10.47
C ASP A 40 -19.97 7.40 -10.36
N PHE A 41 -19.36 7.95 -11.40
CA PHE A 41 -17.91 8.15 -11.45
C PHE A 41 -17.41 9.23 -10.48
N THR A 42 -18.26 10.18 -10.09
CA THR A 42 -17.90 11.21 -9.10
C THR A 42 -17.67 10.57 -7.74
N SER A 43 -18.47 9.57 -7.37
CA SER A 43 -18.26 8.80 -6.14
C SER A 43 -16.90 8.14 -6.09
N TRP A 44 -16.34 7.67 -7.22
CA TRP A 44 -14.98 7.11 -7.24
C TRP A 44 -13.92 8.13 -6.84
N GLY A 45 -14.02 9.37 -7.30
CA GLY A 45 -13.11 10.44 -6.89
C GLY A 45 -13.11 10.66 -5.36
N MET A 46 -14.31 10.73 -4.77
CA MET A 46 -14.46 10.85 -3.31
C MET A 46 -13.92 9.62 -2.57
N ILE A 47 -14.19 8.42 -3.08
CA ILE A 47 -13.68 7.16 -2.50
C ILE A 47 -12.14 7.19 -2.46
N PHE A 48 -11.47 7.59 -3.55
CA PHE A 48 -10.01 7.68 -3.58
C PHE A 48 -9.47 8.72 -2.60
N LEU A 49 -10.05 9.93 -2.56
CA LEU A 49 -9.60 10.99 -1.66
C LEU A 49 -9.73 10.57 -0.19
N ILE A 50 -10.86 9.98 0.17
CA ILE A 50 -11.09 9.48 1.53
C ILE A 50 -10.14 8.32 1.84
N PHE A 51 -9.92 7.41 0.88
CA PHE A 51 -8.98 6.30 1.05
C PHE A 51 -7.55 6.77 1.32
N ILE A 52 -7.08 7.78 0.59
CA ILE A 52 -5.76 8.38 0.80
C ILE A 52 -5.68 8.97 2.20
N GLY A 53 -6.67 9.79 2.61
CA GLY A 53 -6.70 10.40 3.94
C GLY A 53 -6.72 9.35 5.07
N VAL A 54 -7.60 8.36 4.97
CA VAL A 54 -7.68 7.24 5.93
C VAL A 54 -6.38 6.45 6.00
N SER A 55 -5.77 6.17 4.84
CA SER A 55 -4.51 5.42 4.77
C SER A 55 -3.37 6.18 5.44
N ILE A 56 -3.27 7.49 5.26
CA ILE A 56 -2.24 8.31 5.91
C ILE A 56 -2.40 8.26 7.42
N VAL A 57 -3.60 8.53 7.94
CA VAL A 57 -3.86 8.54 9.39
C VAL A 57 -3.63 7.15 10.00
N ALA A 58 -4.16 6.10 9.37
CA ALA A 58 -3.98 4.73 9.85
C ALA A 58 -2.49 4.33 9.91
N ARG A 59 -1.70 4.72 8.92
CA ARG A 59 -0.25 4.43 8.92
C ARG A 59 0.49 5.18 10.01
N ILE A 60 0.17 6.45 10.25
CA ILE A 60 0.78 7.21 11.36
C ILE A 60 0.53 6.47 12.69
N VAL A 61 -0.71 6.06 12.95
CA VAL A 61 -1.06 5.31 14.16
C VAL A 61 -0.31 3.99 14.25
N ILE A 62 -0.27 3.22 13.16
CA ILE A 62 0.44 1.92 13.12
C ILE A 62 1.94 2.12 13.37
N TYR A 63 2.56 3.16 12.80
CA TYR A 63 3.97 3.46 13.04
C TYR A 63 4.25 3.84 14.49
N ILE A 64 3.40 4.65 15.10
CA ILE A 64 3.53 5.01 16.53
C ILE A 64 3.46 3.74 17.38
N ILE A 65 2.47 2.89 17.15
CA ILE A 65 2.31 1.62 17.89
C ILE A 65 3.53 0.72 17.66
N PHE A 66 3.99 0.57 16.42
CA PHE A 66 5.17 -0.22 16.09
C PHE A 66 6.43 0.26 16.83
N HIS A 67 6.67 1.59 16.85
CA HIS A 67 7.80 2.16 17.57
C HIS A 67 7.73 1.91 19.07
N ILE A 68 6.56 2.09 19.69
CA ILE A 68 6.34 1.81 21.12
C ILE A 68 6.62 0.33 21.43
N ILE A 69 6.04 -0.58 20.65
CA ILE A 69 6.24 -2.03 20.86
C ILE A 69 7.71 -2.41 20.67
N ASN A 70 8.36 -1.86 19.64
CA ASN A 70 9.77 -2.16 19.39
C ASN A 70 10.67 -1.63 20.51
N ALA A 71 10.45 -0.41 21.00
CA ALA A 71 11.20 0.18 22.12
C ALA A 71 11.05 -0.65 23.42
N ILE A 72 9.84 -1.15 23.71
CA ILE A 72 9.61 -2.02 24.87
C ILE A 72 10.34 -3.36 24.70
N ALA A 73 10.29 -3.93 23.49
CA ALA A 73 10.86 -5.26 23.21
C ALA A 73 12.39 -5.27 23.17
N THR A 74 13.01 -4.21 22.65
CA THR A 74 14.48 -4.12 22.49
C THR A 74 15.16 -3.39 23.63
N ARG A 75 14.40 -2.65 24.44
CA ARG A 75 14.90 -1.69 25.45
C ARG A 75 15.80 -0.59 24.86
N GLU A 76 15.76 -0.42 23.54
CA GLU A 76 16.46 0.64 22.81
C GLU A 76 15.43 1.65 22.34
N THR A 77 15.65 2.92 22.68
CA THR A 77 14.76 4.04 22.28
C THR A 77 15.17 4.66 20.96
N ASP A 78 16.39 4.40 20.52
CA ASP A 78 16.93 5.01 19.31
C ASP A 78 16.53 4.23 18.07
N THR A 79 15.97 4.93 17.10
CA THR A 79 15.79 4.38 15.76
C THR A 79 17.16 4.25 15.09
N PRO A 80 17.47 3.09 14.47
CA PRO A 80 18.72 2.96 13.73
C PRO A 80 18.84 4.07 12.69
N VAL A 81 19.99 4.73 12.66
CA VAL A 81 20.30 5.75 11.65
C VAL A 81 20.39 5.05 10.30
N GLU A 82 19.67 5.57 9.30
CA GLU A 82 19.75 5.04 7.92
C GLU A 82 21.18 5.25 7.38
N ASP A 83 21.86 4.17 7.04
CA ASP A 83 23.17 4.18 6.41
C ASP A 83 23.07 4.29 4.87
N GLU A 84 24.20 4.36 4.17
CA GLU A 84 24.24 4.43 2.70
C GLU A 84 23.66 3.17 2.05
N ARG A 85 23.83 2.02 2.69
CA ARG A 85 23.23 0.75 2.26
C ARG A 85 21.71 0.81 2.32
N ASP A 86 21.15 1.31 3.40
CA ASP A 86 19.69 1.47 3.55
C ASP A 86 19.11 2.35 2.45
N LYS A 87 19.78 3.45 2.12
CA LYS A 87 19.39 4.35 1.02
C LYS A 87 19.41 3.63 -0.33
N MET A 88 20.45 2.82 -0.59
CA MET A 88 20.57 2.06 -1.83
C MET A 88 19.45 1.01 -1.94
N VAL A 89 19.20 0.24 -0.89
CA VAL A 89 18.10 -0.75 -0.82
C VAL A 89 16.76 -0.07 -1.08
N LYS A 90 16.50 1.06 -0.44
CA LYS A 90 15.28 1.84 -0.63
C LYS A 90 15.12 2.31 -2.08
N LEU A 91 16.17 2.88 -2.67
CA LEU A 91 16.16 3.35 -4.06
C LEU A 91 15.82 2.23 -5.05
N MET A 92 16.48 1.06 -4.91
CA MET A 92 16.21 -0.10 -5.78
C MET A 92 14.78 -0.62 -5.61
N SER A 93 14.29 -0.67 -4.38
CA SER A 93 12.94 -1.14 -4.08
C SER A 93 11.88 -0.19 -4.60
N THR A 94 12.06 1.11 -4.43
CA THR A 94 11.16 2.13 -5.00
C THR A 94 11.14 2.07 -6.52
N ARG A 95 12.29 1.83 -7.17
CA ARG A 95 12.33 1.61 -8.62
C ARG A 95 11.49 0.40 -9.04
N ASN A 96 11.60 -0.73 -8.33
CA ASN A 96 10.81 -1.94 -8.63
C ASN A 96 9.30 -1.67 -8.43
N SER A 97 8.94 -0.98 -7.36
CA SER A 97 7.58 -0.54 -7.07
C SER A 97 7.02 0.34 -8.19
N TYR A 98 7.80 1.32 -8.67
CA TYR A 98 7.40 2.21 -9.76
C TYR A 98 7.11 1.45 -11.05
N TYR A 99 7.96 0.51 -11.46
CA TYR A 99 7.71 -0.31 -12.65
C TYR A 99 6.46 -1.18 -12.48
N THR A 100 6.30 -1.80 -11.32
CA THR A 100 5.12 -2.60 -11.02
C THR A 100 3.85 -1.76 -11.08
N PHE A 101 3.84 -0.59 -10.45
CA PHE A 101 2.72 0.33 -10.48
C PHE A 101 2.35 0.73 -11.91
N SER A 102 3.36 1.11 -12.72
CA SER A 102 3.16 1.53 -14.11
C SER A 102 2.53 0.41 -14.95
N VAL A 103 3.03 -0.82 -14.83
CA VAL A 103 2.48 -1.98 -15.56
C VAL A 103 1.05 -2.27 -15.11
N CYS A 104 0.78 -2.25 -13.79
CA CYS A 104 -0.57 -2.50 -13.27
C CYS A 104 -1.57 -1.41 -13.69
N VAL A 105 -1.17 -0.14 -13.69
CA VAL A 105 -2.02 0.97 -14.17
C VAL A 105 -2.31 0.81 -15.66
N MET A 106 -1.29 0.51 -16.47
CA MET A 106 -1.47 0.28 -17.91
C MET A 106 -2.40 -0.90 -18.18
N SER A 107 -2.36 -1.96 -17.36
CA SER A 107 -3.30 -3.08 -17.49
C SER A 107 -4.76 -2.63 -17.29
N GLY A 108 -5.03 -1.67 -16.42
CA GLY A 108 -6.35 -1.08 -16.24
C GLY A 108 -6.89 -0.41 -17.52
N PHE A 109 -6.04 0.32 -18.25
CA PHE A 109 -6.41 0.90 -19.55
C PHE A 109 -6.61 -0.16 -20.62
N VAL A 110 -5.78 -1.21 -20.62
CA VAL A 110 -5.96 -2.34 -21.54
C VAL A 110 -7.30 -3.03 -21.31
N LEU A 111 -7.68 -3.29 -20.06
CA LEU A 111 -8.99 -3.87 -19.72
C LEU A 111 -10.13 -2.99 -20.25
N LEU A 112 -10.03 -1.68 -20.10
CA LEU A 112 -11.03 -0.74 -20.62
C LEU A 112 -11.11 -0.80 -22.16
N ALA A 113 -9.99 -0.90 -22.86
CA ALA A 113 -9.95 -1.02 -24.32
C ALA A 113 -10.59 -2.33 -24.84
N PHE A 114 -10.59 -3.39 -24.02
CA PHE A 114 -11.29 -4.64 -24.30
C PHE A 114 -12.77 -4.64 -23.91
N GLY A 115 -13.34 -3.48 -23.59
CA GLY A 115 -14.77 -3.32 -23.30
C GLY A 115 -15.17 -3.64 -21.86
N MET A 116 -14.20 -3.75 -20.95
CA MET A 116 -14.52 -3.83 -19.52
C MET A 116 -15.15 -2.53 -19.02
N PRO A 117 -16.09 -2.60 -18.10
CA PRO A 117 -16.75 -1.41 -17.57
C PRO A 117 -15.76 -0.50 -16.82
N VAL A 118 -16.00 0.82 -16.86
CA VAL A 118 -15.09 1.85 -16.30
C VAL A 118 -14.79 1.63 -14.82
N TYR A 119 -15.74 1.13 -14.04
CA TYR A 119 -15.48 0.82 -12.63
C TYR A 119 -14.37 -0.23 -12.44
N GLY A 120 -14.17 -1.14 -13.39
CA GLY A 120 -13.09 -2.11 -13.38
C GLY A 120 -11.70 -1.46 -13.45
N MET A 121 -11.56 -0.37 -14.20
CA MET A 121 -10.34 0.44 -14.24
C MET A 121 -10.03 1.07 -12.87
N PHE A 122 -11.03 1.61 -12.18
CA PHE A 122 -10.84 2.17 -10.84
C PHE A 122 -10.41 1.10 -9.82
N ILE A 123 -11.00 -0.09 -9.88
CA ILE A 123 -10.56 -1.22 -9.05
C ILE A 123 -9.12 -1.60 -9.36
N ALA A 124 -8.74 -1.65 -10.65
CA ALA A 124 -7.36 -1.91 -11.06
C ALA A 124 -6.37 -0.88 -10.49
N PHE A 125 -6.75 0.39 -10.38
CA PHE A 125 -5.92 1.43 -9.78
C PHE A 125 -5.70 1.21 -8.27
N VAL A 126 -6.73 0.80 -7.52
CA VAL A 126 -6.57 0.46 -6.10
C VAL A 126 -5.64 -0.74 -5.94
N ILE A 127 -5.83 -1.77 -6.75
CA ILE A 127 -4.99 -2.97 -6.75
C ILE A 127 -3.54 -2.62 -7.13
N SER A 128 -3.32 -1.75 -8.12
CA SER A 128 -1.98 -1.35 -8.54
C SER A 128 -1.21 -0.65 -7.41
N GLY A 129 -1.86 0.19 -6.64
CA GLY A 129 -1.28 0.82 -5.46
C GLY A 129 -0.88 -0.21 -4.40
N LEU A 130 -1.76 -1.15 -4.08
CA LEU A 130 -1.49 -2.21 -3.10
C LEU A 130 -0.35 -3.13 -3.55
N VAL A 131 -0.39 -3.61 -4.81
CA VAL A 131 0.65 -4.51 -5.34
C VAL A 131 2.01 -3.82 -5.39
N SER A 132 2.07 -2.55 -5.82
CA SER A 132 3.33 -1.81 -5.86
C SER A 132 3.95 -1.62 -4.48
N GLU A 133 3.14 -1.40 -3.46
CA GLU A 133 3.60 -1.29 -2.07
C GLU A 133 4.11 -2.63 -1.52
N ILE A 134 3.42 -3.74 -1.83
CA ILE A 134 3.90 -5.08 -1.46
C ILE A 134 5.24 -5.36 -2.13
N VAL A 135 5.40 -5.00 -3.41
CA VAL A 135 6.66 -5.17 -4.15
C VAL A 135 7.77 -4.30 -3.56
N GLU A 136 7.49 -3.05 -3.17
CA GLU A 136 8.49 -2.19 -2.53
C GLU A 136 9.03 -2.81 -1.24
N ASN A 137 8.13 -3.09 -0.30
CA ASN A 137 8.52 -3.64 1.00
C ASN A 137 9.10 -5.07 0.89
N GLY A 138 8.56 -5.90 -0.01
CA GLY A 138 9.08 -7.23 -0.31
C GLY A 138 10.48 -7.19 -0.93
N SER A 139 10.73 -6.26 -1.85
CA SER A 139 12.07 -6.03 -2.43
C SER A 139 13.07 -5.58 -1.37
N GLN A 140 12.68 -4.71 -0.44
CA GLN A 140 13.55 -4.31 0.67
C GLN A 140 13.94 -5.51 1.53
N ILE A 141 12.97 -6.35 1.93
CA ILE A 141 13.25 -7.58 2.69
C ILE A 141 14.22 -8.49 1.94
N TYR A 142 14.00 -8.67 0.64
CA TYR A 142 14.87 -9.49 -0.19
C TYR A 142 16.30 -8.96 -0.25
N TYR A 143 16.49 -7.66 -0.48
CA TYR A 143 17.83 -7.04 -0.55
C TYR A 143 18.55 -7.07 0.79
N TYR A 144 17.86 -6.84 1.91
CA TYR A 144 18.45 -6.97 3.24
C TYR A 144 18.95 -8.40 3.51
N ARG A 145 18.18 -9.41 3.12
CA ARG A 145 18.59 -10.82 3.30
C ARG A 145 19.72 -11.25 2.39
N LYS A 146 19.80 -10.67 1.20
CA LYS A 146 20.87 -11.00 0.24
C LYS A 146 22.22 -10.36 0.60
N GLY A 147 22.23 -9.42 1.52
CA GLY A 147 23.47 -8.77 1.97
C GLY A 147 23.91 -7.61 1.05
N LEU A 148 22.99 -7.05 0.28
CA LEU A 148 23.21 -5.83 -0.50
C LEU A 148 23.22 -4.63 0.41
#